data_eab65f61a3850da7910132e9f2a70045
#
_entry.id   eab65f61a3850da7910132e9f2a70045
#
_cell.length_a   1.000
_cell.length_b   1.000
_cell.length_c   1.000
_cell.angle_alpha   90.00
_cell.angle_beta   90.00
_cell.angle_gamma   90.00
#
_symmetry.space_group_name_H-M   'P 1'
#
loop_
_entity.id
_entity.type
_entity.pdbx_description
1 polymer ?
#
loop_
_entity_poly.entity_id
_entity_poly.type
_entity_poly.pdbx_seq_one_letter_code
_entity_poly.pdbx_strand_id
1 'polypeptide(L)'
;MPVVWDDVTRAEVLRAIQEYDRLGPEKFFSEHGFAPTTTYDLVWDERRYPPKAILGTAYEFATGQRLASGDFEGGKTGAVKVLGKLGFTVRPRQPAR
;
A
#
# COMPACT_ATOMS: atom_id res chain seq x y z
N MET A 1 -13.48 -12.66 6.87
CA MET A 1 -14.36 -11.87 6.00
C MET A 1 -13.51 -11.14 4.97
N PRO A 2 -13.97 -11.03 3.72
CA PRO A 2 -13.20 -10.31 2.72
C PRO A 2 -13.12 -8.81 3.07
N VAL A 3 -12.00 -8.22 2.73
CA VAL A 3 -11.80 -6.78 2.92
C VAL A 3 -12.62 -6.02 1.87
N VAL A 4 -13.36 -5.02 2.31
CA VAL A 4 -14.14 -4.16 1.43
C VAL A 4 -13.37 -2.86 1.21
N TRP A 5 -13.04 -2.58 -0.04
CA TRP A 5 -12.20 -1.44 -0.40
C TRP A 5 -12.98 -0.19 -0.81
N ASP A 6 -14.31 -0.23 -0.72
CA ASP A 6 -15.19 0.83 -1.24
C ASP A 6 -14.95 2.19 -0.58
N ASP A 7 -14.51 2.20 0.68
CA ASP A 7 -14.26 3.45 1.41
C ASP A 7 -12.88 4.03 1.15
N VAL A 8 -11.99 3.27 0.50
CA VAL A 8 -10.64 3.72 0.21
C VAL A 8 -10.64 4.48 -1.11
N THR A 9 -10.26 5.75 -1.05
CA THR A 9 -10.16 6.61 -2.23
C THR A 9 -8.71 7.01 -2.46
N ARG A 10 -8.47 7.73 -3.56
CA ARG A 10 -7.13 8.27 -3.84
C ARG A 10 -6.60 9.12 -2.68
N ALA A 11 -7.49 9.86 -2.00
CA ALA A 11 -7.08 10.74 -0.90
C ALA A 11 -6.40 9.96 0.23
N GLU A 12 -6.95 8.81 0.63
CA GLU A 12 -6.35 8.00 1.69
C GLU A 12 -5.03 7.37 1.24
N VAL A 13 -4.94 6.94 -0.02
CA VAL A 13 -3.69 6.40 -0.56
C VAL A 13 -2.60 7.47 -0.57
N LEU A 14 -2.92 8.68 -1.02
CA LEU A 14 -1.97 9.79 -1.01
C LEU A 14 -1.54 10.15 0.41
N ARG A 15 -2.47 10.10 1.36
CA ARG A 15 -2.16 10.32 2.77
C ARG A 15 -1.21 9.25 3.30
N ALA A 16 -1.40 7.99 2.92
CA ALA A 16 -0.51 6.91 3.31
C ALA A 16 0.89 7.09 2.72
N ILE A 17 0.98 7.55 1.48
CA ILE A 17 2.26 7.86 0.83
C ILE A 17 2.98 8.99 1.60
N GLN A 18 2.26 10.03 1.98
CA GLN A 18 2.82 11.13 2.79
C GLN A 18 3.31 10.64 4.15
N GLU A 19 2.57 9.74 4.78
CA GLU A 19 2.97 9.14 6.04
C GLU A 19 4.27 8.35 5.89
N TYR A 20 4.40 7.57 4.83
CA TYR A 20 5.62 6.83 4.52
C TYR A 20 6.81 7.77 4.34
N ASP A 21 6.62 8.87 3.62
CA ASP A 21 7.68 9.85 3.39
C ASP A 21 8.09 10.54 4.70
N ARG A 22 7.13 10.78 5.58
CA ARG A 22 7.37 11.44 6.87
C ARG A 22 8.13 10.55 7.85
N LEU A 23 7.73 9.27 7.93
CA LEU A 23 8.28 8.33 8.91
C LEU A 23 9.56 7.64 8.44
N GLY A 24 9.68 7.40 7.14
CA GLY A 24 10.69 6.52 6.58
C GLY A 24 10.24 5.06 6.61
N PRO A 25 10.90 4.18 5.81
CA PRO A 25 10.42 2.81 5.64
C PRO A 25 10.38 1.99 6.92
N GLU A 26 11.43 2.01 7.73
CA GLU A 26 11.50 1.18 8.92
C GLU A 26 10.41 1.51 9.91
N LYS A 27 10.23 2.79 10.21
CA LYS A 27 9.24 3.25 11.16
C LYS A 27 7.82 3.03 10.64
N PHE A 28 7.61 3.25 9.34
CA PHE A 28 6.32 3.01 8.71
C PHE A 28 5.89 1.55 8.85
N PHE A 29 6.78 0.62 8.50
CA PHE A 29 6.49 -0.81 8.64
C PHE A 29 6.25 -1.22 10.10
N SER A 30 7.06 -0.71 11.01
CA SER A 30 6.91 -1.00 12.43
C SER A 30 5.57 -0.50 12.98
N GLU A 31 5.19 0.73 12.65
CA GLU A 31 3.94 1.31 13.17
C GLU A 31 2.69 0.71 12.56
N HIS A 32 2.74 0.29 11.29
CA HIS A 32 1.55 -0.20 10.59
C HIS A 32 1.50 -1.72 10.45
N GLY A 33 2.52 -2.43 10.91
CA GLY A 33 2.50 -3.88 10.98
C GLY A 33 2.69 -4.59 9.65
N PHE A 34 3.43 -4.00 8.73
CA PHE A 34 3.71 -4.61 7.43
C PHE A 34 5.19 -4.88 7.26
N ALA A 35 5.51 -5.80 6.34
CA ALA A 35 6.88 -6.11 5.94
C ALA A 35 7.22 -5.42 4.61
N PRO A 36 8.50 -5.21 4.31
CA PRO A 36 8.90 -4.67 3.02
C PRO A 36 8.43 -5.55 1.87
N THR A 37 8.01 -4.92 0.77
CA THR A 37 7.63 -5.65 -0.42
C THR A 37 8.85 -6.08 -1.22
N THR A 38 8.74 -7.23 -1.89
CA THR A 38 9.82 -7.75 -2.73
C THR A 38 9.39 -7.99 -4.18
N THR A 39 8.09 -7.87 -4.48
CA THR A 39 7.52 -8.28 -5.76
C THR A 39 7.06 -7.10 -6.61
N TYR A 40 6.42 -6.12 -6.00
CA TYR A 40 5.84 -4.97 -6.71
C TYR A 40 6.22 -3.66 -6.04
N ASP A 41 6.23 -2.59 -6.82
CA ASP A 41 6.39 -1.23 -6.33
C ASP A 41 5.22 -0.37 -6.79
N LEU A 42 4.66 0.42 -5.86
CA LEU A 42 3.76 1.51 -6.21
C LEU A 42 4.63 2.70 -6.61
N VAL A 43 4.43 3.20 -7.83
CA VAL A 43 5.21 4.33 -8.35
C VAL A 43 4.37 5.59 -8.27
N TRP A 44 4.86 6.58 -7.53
CA TRP A 44 4.20 7.87 -7.38
C TRP A 44 5.26 8.98 -7.31
N ASP A 45 5.08 10.00 -8.13
CA ASP A 45 5.97 11.17 -8.14
C ASP A 45 7.46 10.77 -8.25
N GLU A 46 7.74 9.84 -9.16
CA GLU A 46 9.10 9.30 -9.45
C GLU A 46 9.72 8.54 -8.26
N ARG A 47 8.93 8.22 -7.23
CA ARG A 47 9.36 7.45 -6.07
C ARG A 47 8.66 6.11 -6.03
N ARG A 48 9.24 5.18 -5.29
CA ARG A 48 8.70 3.83 -5.13
C ARG A 48 8.26 3.59 -3.71
N TYR A 49 7.11 2.93 -3.57
CA TYR A 49 6.49 2.66 -2.28
C TYR A 49 6.01 1.21 -2.20
N PRO A 50 5.91 0.64 -0.99
CA PRO A 50 5.39 -0.71 -0.81
C PRO A 50 3.88 -0.73 -1.00
N PRO A 51 3.36 -1.39 -2.07
CA PRO A 51 1.92 -1.28 -2.39
C PRO A 51 1.01 -1.81 -1.29
N LYS A 52 1.35 -2.97 -0.73
CA LYS A 52 0.52 -3.60 0.29
C LYS A 52 0.45 -2.77 1.57
N ALA A 53 1.59 -2.28 2.03
CA ALA A 53 1.65 -1.46 3.24
C ALA A 53 0.93 -0.12 3.04
N ILE A 54 1.10 0.49 1.88
CA ILE A 54 0.40 1.74 1.54
C ILE A 54 -1.11 1.53 1.51
N LEU A 55 -1.57 0.47 0.83
CA LEU A 55 -3.00 0.20 0.74
C LEU A 55 -3.62 -0.13 2.11
N GLY A 56 -2.94 -0.97 2.90
CA GLY A 56 -3.41 -1.30 4.24
C GLY A 56 -3.50 -0.08 5.15
N THR A 57 -2.53 0.82 5.07
CA THR A 57 -2.54 2.07 5.82
C THR A 57 -3.66 2.99 5.34
N ALA A 58 -3.90 3.06 4.03
CA ALA A 58 -5.01 3.82 3.46
C ALA A 58 -6.36 3.31 3.98
N TYR A 59 -6.51 2.00 4.08
CA TYR A 59 -7.71 1.38 4.65
C TYR A 59 -7.93 1.81 6.09
N GLU A 60 -6.88 1.85 6.89
CA GLU A 60 -6.96 2.31 8.28
C GLU A 60 -7.42 3.78 8.34
N PHE A 61 -6.90 4.63 7.47
CA PHE A 61 -7.31 6.03 7.40
C PHE A 61 -8.77 6.19 6.96
N ALA A 62 -9.24 5.30 6.08
CA ALA A 62 -10.61 5.37 5.56
C ALA A 62 -11.65 4.85 6.54
N THR A 63 -11.32 3.80 7.30
CA THR A 63 -12.31 3.05 8.08
C THR A 63 -12.05 3.08 9.59
N GLY A 64 -10.85 3.45 10.01
CA GLY A 64 -10.43 3.34 11.41
C GLY A 64 -10.06 1.92 11.83
N GLN A 65 -10.16 0.95 10.93
CA GLN A 65 -9.84 -0.44 11.22
C GLN A 65 -8.48 -0.80 10.66
N ARG A 66 -7.69 -1.49 11.49
CA ARG A 66 -6.34 -1.89 11.10
C ARG A 66 -6.36 -3.28 10.47
N LEU A 67 -5.74 -3.41 9.29
CA LEU A 67 -5.55 -4.69 8.63
C LEU A 67 -4.20 -5.27 9.00
N ALA A 68 -4.17 -6.59 9.22
CA ALA A 68 -2.91 -7.33 9.34
C ALA A 68 -2.40 -7.69 7.95
N SER A 69 -1.09 -7.97 7.86
CA SER A 69 -0.46 -8.35 6.59
C SER A 69 -1.11 -9.57 5.94
N GLY A 70 -1.66 -10.49 6.73
CA GLY A 70 -2.31 -11.70 6.23
C GLY A 70 -3.76 -11.50 5.80
N ASP A 71 -4.36 -10.32 5.99
CA ASP A 71 -5.78 -10.09 5.72
C ASP A 71 -6.07 -9.89 4.23
N PHE A 72 -5.07 -9.58 3.42
CA PHE A 72 -5.23 -9.40 1.98
C PHE A 72 -3.91 -9.65 1.26
N GLU A 73 -4.01 -9.84 -0.06
CA GLU A 73 -2.84 -10.11 -0.89
C GLU A 73 -2.24 -8.84 -1.47
N GLY A 74 -0.90 -8.85 -1.63
CA GLY A 74 -0.18 -7.75 -2.24
C GLY A 74 0.01 -7.85 -3.75
N GLY A 75 -0.47 -8.94 -4.37
CA GLY A 75 -0.24 -9.22 -5.78
C GLY A 75 -1.33 -8.71 -6.71
N LYS A 76 -1.39 -9.32 -7.91
CA LYS A 76 -2.26 -8.87 -9.01
C LYS A 76 -3.75 -8.89 -8.65
N THR A 77 -4.19 -9.78 -7.78
CA THR A 77 -5.59 -9.89 -7.35
C THR A 77 -5.88 -9.12 -6.07
N GLY A 78 -4.87 -8.56 -5.43
CA GLY A 78 -4.98 -7.81 -4.18
C GLY A 78 -4.62 -6.35 -4.34
N ALA A 79 -3.54 -5.92 -3.67
CA ALA A 79 -3.15 -4.51 -3.63
C ALA A 79 -2.90 -3.92 -5.02
N VAL A 80 -2.27 -4.66 -5.93
CA VAL A 80 -2.01 -4.18 -7.30
C VAL A 80 -3.33 -3.83 -8.00
N LYS A 81 -4.33 -4.71 -7.89
CA LYS A 81 -5.64 -4.50 -8.52
C LYS A 81 -6.36 -3.28 -7.94
N VAL A 82 -6.41 -3.18 -6.63
CA VAL A 82 -7.12 -2.09 -5.96
C VAL A 82 -6.48 -0.75 -6.27
N LEU A 83 -5.16 -0.66 -6.15
CA LEU A 83 -4.43 0.58 -6.44
C LEU A 83 -4.55 0.97 -7.91
N GLY A 84 -4.53 -0.02 -8.81
CA GLY A 84 -4.73 0.23 -10.24
C GLY A 84 -6.10 0.84 -10.55
N LYS A 85 -7.14 0.34 -9.88
CA LYS A 85 -8.51 0.88 -10.02
C LYS A 85 -8.60 2.33 -9.53
N LEU A 86 -7.79 2.69 -8.54
CA LEU A 86 -7.73 4.05 -8.03
C LEU A 86 -6.86 4.99 -8.88
N GLY A 87 -6.30 4.47 -9.96
CA GLY A 87 -5.51 5.28 -10.89
C GLY A 87 -4.03 5.38 -10.57
N PHE A 88 -3.54 4.53 -9.67
CA PHE A 88 -2.11 4.49 -9.35
C PHE A 88 -1.38 3.50 -10.24
N THR A 89 -0.09 3.74 -10.47
CA THR A 89 0.77 2.84 -11.23
C THR A 89 1.48 1.90 -10.27
N VAL A 90 1.29 0.59 -10.47
CA VAL A 90 1.99 -0.44 -9.72
C VAL A 90 2.74 -1.32 -10.73
N ARG A 91 4.04 -1.50 -10.51
CA ARG A 91 4.89 -2.24 -11.44
C ARG A 91 5.60 -3.38 -10.74
N PRO A 92 5.85 -4.50 -11.45
CA PRO A 92 6.70 -5.54 -10.91
C PRO A 92 8.09 -4.98 -10.59
N ARG A 93 8.63 -5.39 -9.46
CA ARG A 93 9.96 -4.99 -9.08
C ARG A 93 10.99 -5.74 -9.92
N GLN A 94 11.84 -5.02 -10.62
CA GLN A 94 12.85 -5.65 -11.45
C GLN A 94 14.06 -6.06 -10.61
N PRO A 95 14.60 -7.26 -10.85
CA PRO A 95 15.83 -7.65 -10.15
C PRO A 95 16.98 -6.72 -10.54
N ALA A 96 17.85 -6.45 -9.58
CA ALA A 96 19.06 -5.70 -9.82
C ALA A 96 19.98 -6.49 -10.76
N ARG A 97 20.64 -5.81 -11.65
CA ARG A 97 21.61 -6.42 -12.56
C ARG A 97 23.03 -6.05 -12.13
#